data_2b3299952f536c7074a835e9bffd61fa
#
_entry.id   2b3299952f536c7074a835e9bffd61fa
#
_cell.length_a   1.000
_cell.length_b   1.000
_cell.length_c   1.000
_cell.angle_alpha   90.00
_cell.angle_beta   90.00
_cell.angle_gamma   90.00
#
_symmetry.space_group_name_H-M   'P 1'
#
loop_
_entity.id
_entity.type
_entity.pdbx_description
1 polymer ?
#
loop_
_entity_poly.entity_id
_entity_poly.type
_entity_poly.pdbx_seq_one_letter_code
_entity_poly.pdbx_strand_id
1 'polypeptide(L)'
;MSKQKGKRGEREAAAELGELLGCHARRGVQYQGSADSPDVVLEGVNIHVECKRTETLNVYKAIEQAIGDAGLKVPIVWHRRNGKQSVVIIETARLAEFVAETHKSLENKGETHAKCEKA
;
A
#
# COMPACT_ATOMS: atom_id res chain seq x y z
N MET A 1 -7.18 -9.94 -19.77
CA MET A 1 -5.81 -9.46 -19.68
C MET A 1 -5.63 -8.43 -18.62
N SER A 2 -6.49 -7.42 -18.57
CA SER A 2 -6.43 -6.42 -17.51
C SER A 2 -6.61 -7.03 -16.12
N LYS A 3 -7.44 -8.06 -15.96
CA LYS A 3 -7.66 -8.72 -14.67
C LYS A 3 -6.39 -9.40 -14.14
N GLN A 4 -5.65 -10.07 -15.01
CA GLN A 4 -4.41 -10.74 -14.59
C GLN A 4 -3.32 -9.73 -14.25
N LYS A 5 -3.24 -8.65 -15.01
CA LYS A 5 -2.26 -7.59 -14.76
C LYS A 5 -2.56 -6.91 -13.42
N GLY A 6 -3.84 -6.67 -13.12
CA GLY A 6 -4.24 -6.10 -11.86
C GLY A 6 -3.89 -6.99 -10.67
N LYS A 7 -4.18 -8.29 -10.77
CA LYS A 7 -3.87 -9.26 -9.71
C LYS A 7 -2.36 -9.37 -9.50
N ARG A 8 -1.60 -9.38 -10.57
CA ARG A 8 -0.15 -9.44 -10.50
C ARG A 8 0.42 -8.22 -9.80
N GLY A 9 -0.08 -7.03 -10.16
CA GLY A 9 0.35 -5.79 -9.53
C GLY A 9 0.04 -5.77 -8.05
N GLU A 10 -1.14 -6.23 -7.66
CA GLU A 10 -1.54 -6.30 -6.26
C GLU A 10 -0.64 -7.24 -5.46
N ARG A 11 -0.25 -8.37 -6.04
CA ARG A 11 0.68 -9.29 -5.39
C ARG A 11 2.06 -8.67 -5.23
N GLU A 12 2.54 -8.00 -6.26
CA GLU A 12 3.82 -7.30 -6.20
C GLU A 12 3.82 -6.23 -5.12
N ALA A 13 2.77 -5.42 -5.07
CA ALA A 13 2.64 -4.35 -4.09
C ALA A 13 2.57 -4.92 -2.67
N ALA A 14 1.76 -5.97 -2.46
CA ALA A 14 1.62 -6.58 -1.15
C ALA A 14 2.96 -7.14 -0.67
N ALA A 15 3.67 -7.86 -1.52
CA ALA A 15 4.96 -8.44 -1.16
C ALA A 15 5.98 -7.36 -0.81
N GLU A 16 6.07 -6.33 -1.64
CA GLU A 16 7.04 -5.26 -1.44
C GLU A 16 6.74 -4.44 -0.20
N LEU A 17 5.49 -3.96 -0.07
CA LEU A 17 5.11 -3.13 1.05
C LEU A 17 5.15 -3.90 2.38
N GLY A 18 4.73 -5.16 2.37
CA GLY A 18 4.79 -5.98 3.56
C GLY A 18 6.22 -6.16 4.06
N GLU A 19 7.15 -6.41 3.16
CA GLU A 19 8.55 -6.57 3.50
C GLU A 19 9.16 -5.24 4.00
N LEU A 20 8.93 -4.16 3.25
CA LEU A 20 9.52 -2.86 3.59
C LEU A 20 8.97 -2.29 4.89
N LEU A 21 7.68 -2.49 5.16
CA LEU A 21 7.03 -1.92 6.33
C LEU A 21 6.99 -2.88 7.52
N GLY A 22 7.41 -4.12 7.30
CA GLY A 22 7.44 -5.09 8.39
C GLY A 22 6.07 -5.50 8.88
N CYS A 23 5.09 -5.59 7.99
CA CYS A 23 3.74 -5.99 8.33
C CYS A 23 3.28 -7.13 7.43
N HIS A 24 2.20 -7.78 7.83
CA HIS A 24 1.56 -8.79 6.99
C HIS A 24 0.71 -8.07 5.95
N ALA A 25 1.00 -8.30 4.69
CA ALA A 25 0.29 -7.65 3.60
C ALA A 25 -0.27 -8.70 2.64
N ARG A 26 -1.45 -8.43 2.11
CA ARG A 26 -2.12 -9.33 1.18
C ARG A 26 -2.97 -8.56 0.19
N ARG A 27 -3.38 -9.22 -0.87
CA ARG A 27 -4.34 -8.64 -1.80
C ARG A 27 -5.67 -8.43 -1.07
N GLY A 28 -6.31 -7.32 -1.35
CA GLY A 28 -7.67 -7.09 -0.89
C GLY A 28 -8.62 -7.99 -1.65
N VAL A 29 -9.69 -8.44 -0.97
CA VAL A 29 -10.74 -9.20 -1.62
C VAL A 29 -11.90 -8.26 -1.89
N GLN A 30 -12.27 -8.12 -3.17
CA GLN A 30 -13.40 -7.30 -3.55
C GLN A 30 -14.62 -8.19 -3.70
N TYR A 31 -15.62 -7.91 -2.90
CA TYR A 31 -16.89 -8.61 -2.99
C TYR A 31 -17.85 -7.77 -3.84
N GLN A 32 -18.25 -8.30 -4.97
CA GLN A 32 -19.36 -7.77 -5.77
C GLN A 32 -19.48 -6.24 -5.83
N GLY A 33 -18.44 -5.59 -6.36
CA GLY A 33 -18.51 -4.16 -6.61
C GLY A 33 -18.34 -3.29 -5.37
N SER A 34 -17.79 -3.83 -4.29
CA SER A 34 -17.45 -3.00 -3.15
C SER A 34 -16.33 -2.04 -3.55
N ALA A 35 -16.68 -0.78 -3.73
CA ALA A 35 -15.73 0.24 -4.14
C ALA A 35 -14.74 0.60 -3.03
N ASP A 36 -15.09 0.27 -1.79
CA ASP A 36 -14.33 0.67 -0.63
C ASP A 36 -13.19 -0.29 -0.27
N SER A 37 -13.12 -1.44 -0.93
CA SER A 37 -12.09 -2.42 -0.64
C SER A 37 -10.74 -1.92 -1.14
N PRO A 38 -9.70 -1.92 -0.29
CA PRO A 38 -8.36 -1.57 -0.78
C PRO A 38 -7.84 -2.66 -1.71
N ASP A 39 -6.99 -2.30 -2.64
CA ASP A 39 -6.37 -3.26 -3.54
C ASP A 39 -5.38 -4.15 -2.79
N VAL A 40 -4.73 -3.58 -1.79
CA VAL A 40 -3.77 -4.27 -0.92
C VAL A 40 -4.11 -3.91 0.52
N VAL A 41 -4.13 -4.92 1.38
CA VAL A 41 -4.38 -4.73 2.81
C VAL A 41 -3.07 -4.85 3.57
N LEU A 42 -2.74 -3.82 4.35
CA LEU A 42 -1.59 -3.81 5.24
C LEU A 42 -2.12 -3.97 6.67
N GLU A 43 -2.00 -5.16 7.22
CA GLU A 43 -2.60 -5.48 8.51
C GLU A 43 -1.95 -4.68 9.65
N GLY A 44 -2.77 -4.05 10.46
CA GLY A 44 -2.31 -3.26 11.60
C GLY A 44 -1.74 -1.89 11.24
N VAL A 45 -1.86 -1.49 10.00
CA VAL A 45 -1.34 -0.19 9.52
C VAL A 45 -2.49 0.61 8.92
N ASN A 46 -2.66 1.85 9.35
CA ASN A 46 -3.75 2.71 8.88
C ASN A 46 -3.41 3.41 7.56
N ILE A 47 -3.09 2.60 6.56
CA ILE A 47 -2.77 3.08 5.22
C ILE A 47 -3.67 2.35 4.23
N HIS A 48 -4.31 3.12 3.35
CA HIS A 48 -5.11 2.58 2.26
C HIS A 48 -4.27 2.58 0.99
N VAL A 49 -4.09 1.43 0.39
CA VAL A 49 -3.24 1.29 -0.80
C VAL A 49 -4.10 1.13 -2.05
N GLU A 50 -3.93 2.05 -2.98
CA GLU A 50 -4.47 1.95 -4.32
C GLU A 50 -3.36 1.46 -5.23
N CYS A 51 -3.54 0.30 -5.87
CA CYS A 51 -2.49 -0.30 -6.69
C CYS A 51 -2.74 0.01 -8.17
N LYS A 52 -1.74 0.57 -8.83
CA LYS A 52 -1.78 0.87 -10.25
C LYS A 52 -0.56 0.27 -10.95
N ARG A 53 -0.78 -0.84 -11.64
CA ARG A 53 0.26 -1.51 -12.43
C ARG A 53 0.01 -1.18 -13.90
N THR A 54 0.43 0.01 -14.33
CA THR A 54 0.12 0.56 -15.65
C THR A 54 1.35 1.26 -16.22
N GLU A 55 1.44 1.33 -17.55
CA GLU A 55 2.55 2.05 -18.21
C GLU A 55 2.41 3.55 -18.08
N THR A 56 1.18 4.06 -18.07
CA THR A 56 0.91 5.48 -17.88
C THR A 56 -0.02 5.63 -16.69
N LEU A 57 0.04 6.78 -16.02
CA LEU A 57 -0.79 7.04 -14.86
C LEU A 57 -1.17 8.50 -14.79
N ASN A 58 -2.47 8.76 -14.66
CA ASN A 58 -2.94 10.09 -14.27
C ASN A 58 -2.82 10.16 -12.75
N VAL A 59 -1.75 10.78 -12.27
CA VAL A 59 -1.38 10.81 -10.87
C VAL A 59 -2.48 11.40 -9.98
N TYR A 60 -3.00 12.56 -10.36
CA TYR A 60 -4.01 13.24 -9.54
C TYR A 60 -5.31 12.47 -9.49
N LYS A 61 -5.71 11.87 -10.60
CA LYS A 61 -6.92 11.04 -10.62
C LYS A 61 -6.76 9.82 -9.72
N ALA A 62 -5.59 9.18 -9.76
CA ALA A 62 -5.32 8.01 -8.92
C ALA A 62 -5.36 8.37 -7.44
N ILE A 63 -4.75 9.49 -7.07
CA ILE A 63 -4.78 9.98 -5.68
C ILE A 63 -6.21 10.30 -5.24
N GLU A 64 -6.99 10.94 -6.11
CA GLU A 64 -8.40 11.24 -5.80
C GLU A 64 -9.19 9.97 -5.53
N GLN A 65 -8.94 8.94 -6.33
CA GLN A 65 -9.58 7.64 -6.12
C GLN A 65 -9.19 7.05 -4.78
N ALA A 66 -7.90 7.07 -4.45
CA ALA A 66 -7.43 6.56 -3.17
C ALA A 66 -8.04 7.31 -1.98
N ILE A 67 -8.12 8.63 -2.08
CA ILE A 67 -8.73 9.48 -1.05
C ILE A 67 -10.21 9.11 -0.87
N GLY A 68 -10.93 8.94 -1.97
CA GLY A 68 -12.35 8.61 -1.94
C GLY A 68 -12.63 7.26 -1.26
N ASP A 69 -11.70 6.33 -1.37
CA ASP A 69 -11.88 4.98 -0.83
C ASP A 69 -11.23 4.77 0.54
N ALA A 70 -10.38 5.68 0.98
CA ALA A 70 -9.55 5.46 2.17
C ALA A 70 -10.27 5.59 3.50
N GLY A 71 -11.38 6.32 3.55
CA GLY A 71 -12.02 6.62 4.82
C GLY A 71 -11.06 7.38 5.73
N LEU A 72 -10.81 6.85 6.92
CA LEU A 72 -9.91 7.49 7.89
C LEU A 72 -8.44 7.07 7.72
N LYS A 73 -8.16 6.18 6.79
CA LYS A 73 -6.78 5.72 6.56
C LYS A 73 -6.03 6.71 5.69
N VAL A 74 -4.70 6.65 5.74
CA VAL A 74 -3.84 7.49 4.91
C VAL A 74 -3.84 6.93 3.49
N PRO A 75 -4.33 7.69 2.50
CA PRO A 75 -4.37 7.19 1.12
C PRO A 75 -3.03 7.29 0.43
N ILE A 76 -2.61 6.20 -0.19
CA ILE A 76 -1.42 6.20 -1.04
C ILE A 76 -1.72 5.46 -2.34
N VAL A 77 -0.94 5.77 -3.37
CA VAL A 77 -0.97 5.03 -4.63
C VAL A 77 0.37 4.34 -4.82
N TRP A 78 0.34 3.03 -4.96
CA TRP A 78 1.52 2.26 -5.36
C TRP A 78 1.44 2.11 -6.88
N HIS A 79 2.47 2.59 -7.58
CA HIS A 79 2.50 2.54 -9.03
C HIS A 79 3.79 1.90 -9.52
N ARG A 80 3.66 1.06 -10.51
CA ARG A 80 4.82 0.51 -11.21
C ARG A 80 4.50 0.33 -12.69
N ARG A 81 5.45 0.65 -13.54
CA ARG A 81 5.38 0.31 -14.96
C ARG A 81 6.50 -0.66 -15.28
N ASN A 82 6.40 -1.31 -16.44
CA ASN A 82 7.36 -2.34 -16.84
C ASN A 82 8.79 -1.80 -16.86
N GLY A 83 9.73 -2.57 -16.32
CA GLY A 83 11.14 -2.23 -16.35
C GLY A 83 11.56 -1.10 -15.42
N LYS A 84 10.65 -0.63 -14.55
CA LYS A 84 10.95 0.45 -13.62
C LYS A 84 10.69 0.03 -12.18
N GLN A 85 11.32 0.71 -11.26
CA GLN A 85 11.04 0.53 -9.84
C GLN A 85 9.66 1.09 -9.51
N SER A 86 9.02 0.48 -8.53
CA SER A 86 7.75 1.00 -8.04
C SER A 86 7.95 2.32 -7.30
N VAL A 87 6.90 3.12 -7.28
CA VAL A 87 6.88 4.38 -6.54
C VAL A 87 5.62 4.44 -5.69
N VAL A 88 5.70 5.19 -4.61
CA VAL A 88 4.54 5.47 -3.76
C VAL A 88 4.24 6.96 -3.89
N ILE A 89 2.99 7.28 -4.11
CA ILE A 89 2.52 8.64 -4.31
C ILE A 89 1.60 9.00 -3.15
N ILE A 90 1.87 10.12 -2.51
CA ILE A 90 1.15 10.60 -1.33
C ILE A 90 0.93 12.08 -1.48
N GLU A 91 -0.24 12.57 -1.04
CA GLU A 91 -0.41 14.02 -0.92
C GLU A 91 0.55 14.56 0.14
N THR A 92 1.21 15.66 -0.16
CA THR A 92 2.17 16.27 0.76
C THR A 92 1.56 16.54 2.14
N ALA A 93 0.30 16.95 2.17
CA ALA A 93 -0.40 17.24 3.42
C ALA A 93 -0.56 16.03 4.33
N ARG A 94 -0.47 14.82 3.77
CA ARG A 94 -0.62 13.58 4.54
C ARG A 94 0.71 12.90 4.84
N LEU A 95 1.84 13.54 4.47
CA LEU A 95 3.16 12.94 4.62
C LEU A 95 3.49 12.61 6.07
N ALA A 96 3.20 13.51 7.00
CA ALA A 96 3.49 13.29 8.42
C ALA A 96 2.72 12.08 8.97
N GLU A 97 1.46 11.95 8.58
CA GLU A 97 0.64 10.80 9.00
C GLU A 97 1.19 9.50 8.43
N PHE A 98 1.61 9.53 7.18
CA PHE A 98 2.22 8.37 6.54
C PHE A 98 3.49 7.94 7.28
N VAL A 99 4.35 8.89 7.60
CA VAL A 99 5.59 8.62 8.33
C VAL A 99 5.27 8.01 9.70
N ALA A 100 4.29 8.57 10.41
CA ALA A 100 3.90 8.06 11.72
C ALA A 100 3.40 6.61 11.63
N GLU A 101 2.58 6.29 10.65
CA GLU A 101 2.05 4.93 10.49
C GLU A 101 3.15 3.93 10.12
N THR A 102 4.03 4.30 9.20
CA THR A 102 5.12 3.41 8.81
C THR A 102 6.13 3.23 9.95
N HIS A 103 6.38 4.27 10.71
CA HIS A 103 7.27 4.20 11.86
C HIS A 103 6.73 3.24 12.92
N LYS A 104 5.45 3.30 13.23
CA LYS A 104 4.80 2.36 14.15
C LYS A 104 4.96 0.92 13.69
N SER A 105 4.73 0.67 12.41
CA SER A 105 4.86 -0.67 11.85
C SER A 105 6.28 -1.19 11.98
N LEU A 106 7.26 -0.36 11.64
CA LEU A 106 8.67 -0.73 11.72
C LEU A 106 9.15 -0.88 13.18
N GLU A 107 8.64 -0.08 14.09
CA GLU A 107 8.96 -0.23 15.51
C GLU A 107 8.49 -1.58 16.04
N ASN A 108 7.27 -1.98 15.69
CA ASN A 108 6.75 -3.28 16.11
C ASN A 108 7.61 -4.41 15.59
N LYS A 109 8.05 -4.33 14.34
CA LYS A 109 8.99 -5.30 13.77
C LYS A 109 10.33 -5.24 14.48
N GLY A 110 10.83 -4.02 14.74
CA GLY A 110 12.10 -3.81 15.43
C GLY A 110 12.12 -4.36 16.85
N GLU A 111 11.05 -4.16 17.58
CA GLU A 111 10.91 -4.71 18.93
C GLU A 111 10.99 -6.23 18.93
N THR A 112 10.29 -6.86 17.99
CA THR A 112 10.33 -8.31 17.85
C THR A 112 11.73 -8.79 17.52
N HIS A 113 12.39 -8.13 16.60
CA HIS A 113 13.76 -8.46 16.20
C HIS A 113 14.76 -8.17 17.33
N ALA A 114 14.60 -7.03 17.99
CA ALA A 114 15.49 -6.64 19.08
C ALA A 114 15.47 -7.68 20.23
N LYS A 115 14.29 -8.20 20.53
CA LYS A 115 14.17 -9.26 21.54
C LYS A 115 14.92 -10.51 21.12
N CYS A 116 14.84 -10.87 19.85
CA CYS A 116 15.56 -12.03 19.34
C CYS A 116 17.07 -11.81 19.37
N GLU A 117 17.51 -10.62 19.00
CA GLU A 117 18.94 -10.30 18.98
C GLU A 117 19.54 -10.23 20.37
N LYS A 118 18.78 -9.78 21.34
CA LYS A 118 19.25 -9.67 22.71
C LYS A 118 19.28 -11.02 23.44
N ALA A 119 18.52 -11.94 22.91
CA ALA A 119 18.52 -13.27 23.47
C ALA A 119 19.72 -14.06 22.96
#